data_d7c7abbf0529e440795e5e986249cbca
#
_entry.id   d7c7abbf0529e440795e5e986249cbca
#
_cell.length_a   1.000
_cell.length_b   1.000
_cell.length_c   1.000
_cell.angle_alpha   90.00
_cell.angle_beta   90.00
_cell.angle_gamma   90.00
#
_symmetry.space_group_name_H-M   'P 1'
#
loop_
_entity.id
_entity.type
_entity.pdbx_description
1 polymer ?
#
loop_
_entity_poly.entity_id
_entity_poly.type
_entity_poly.pdbx_seq_one_letter_code
_entity_poly.pdbx_strand_id
1 'polypeptide(L)'
;MKNGRSLVALATELERQLASKRDMIVPTGLMHHETAADGSTRIRVETPDGMKTYPTTELFRRQVADKLKIPFAYFERMRNEQAPLLDRNVDTWLHHEPELRMVRTLDGQARAFLSDRYRRLDNYDLCEHVLPMLQRLPDARFESTELTPTRLYLKVVTPRVQIEIQPGDIVQAGVVISNSEVGQGTLSVQPLVYRLICRNGLIAADRAMRKTHVGRMSDASSDEVTVFRDDTLQAEDKAFFLKVRDVVEAAVSEATFQQIAEKMRRTMGIRLKGDPVRTIEVVGTRYLLNEGERSGLLRHL
;
A
#
# COMPACT_ATOMS: atom_id res chain seq x y z
N MET A 1 21.48 -3.24 2.20
CA MET A 1 20.37 -2.37 1.75
C MET A 1 20.09 -2.66 0.28
N LYS A 2 18.86 -2.93 -0.11
CA LYS A 2 18.48 -2.93 -1.53
C LYS A 2 18.57 -1.48 -1.99
N ASN A 3 19.46 -1.18 -2.93
CA ASN A 3 19.44 0.11 -3.60
C ASN A 3 18.10 0.22 -4.32
N GLY A 4 17.26 1.17 -3.88
CA GLY A 4 16.01 1.48 -4.57
C GLY A 4 16.28 1.96 -5.99
N ARG A 5 15.24 2.07 -6.80
CA ARG A 5 15.33 2.64 -8.15
C ARG A 5 15.77 4.10 -8.06
N SER A 6 16.45 4.61 -9.09
CA SER A 6 16.59 6.06 -9.20
C SER A 6 15.24 6.73 -9.44
N LEU A 7 15.12 8.02 -9.12
CA LEU A 7 13.87 8.76 -9.39
C LEU A 7 13.49 8.74 -10.86
N VAL A 8 14.48 8.83 -11.76
CA VAL A 8 14.24 8.74 -13.20
C VAL A 8 13.68 7.36 -13.56
N ALA A 9 14.30 6.29 -13.06
CA ALA A 9 13.83 4.93 -13.32
C ALA A 9 12.43 4.68 -12.70
N LEU A 10 12.12 5.30 -11.55
CA LEU A 10 10.78 5.25 -10.97
C LEU A 10 9.78 5.97 -11.87
N ALA A 11 10.06 7.20 -12.28
CA ALA A 11 9.17 7.98 -13.15
C ALA A 11 8.88 7.25 -14.47
N THR A 12 9.93 6.78 -15.16
CA THR A 12 9.80 5.99 -16.39
C THR A 12 8.94 4.75 -16.21
N GLU A 13 9.12 4.03 -15.09
CA GLU A 13 8.30 2.84 -14.82
C GLU A 13 6.84 3.19 -14.51
N LEU A 14 6.58 4.27 -13.78
CA LEU A 14 5.22 4.72 -13.50
C LEU A 14 4.49 5.18 -14.77
N GLU A 15 5.16 5.90 -15.67
CA GLU A 15 4.64 6.27 -17.00
C GLU A 15 4.32 5.02 -17.83
N ARG A 16 5.23 4.05 -17.85
CA ARG A 16 5.02 2.77 -18.54
C ARG A 16 3.79 2.04 -17.98
N GLN A 17 3.66 1.98 -16.65
CA GLN A 17 2.51 1.35 -16.00
C GLN A 17 1.21 2.10 -16.31
N LEU A 18 1.22 3.43 -16.31
CA LEU A 18 0.07 4.24 -16.66
C LEU A 18 -0.42 3.92 -18.09
N ALA A 19 0.50 3.77 -19.04
CA ALA A 19 0.18 3.45 -20.42
C ALA A 19 -0.45 2.04 -20.59
N SER A 20 -0.01 1.05 -19.79
CA SER A 20 -0.46 -0.34 -19.91
C SER A 20 -1.61 -0.72 -18.95
N LYS A 21 -1.84 0.10 -17.95
CA LYS A 21 -2.88 -0.11 -16.94
C LYS A 21 -4.28 0.06 -17.54
N ARG A 22 -5.17 -0.88 -17.24
CA ARG A 22 -6.59 -0.79 -17.58
C ARG A 22 -7.42 -1.25 -16.39
N ASP A 23 -8.41 -0.47 -16.05
CA ASP A 23 -9.34 -0.77 -14.97
C ASP A 23 -10.74 -0.90 -15.57
N MET A 24 -11.50 -1.88 -15.10
CA MET A 24 -12.88 -2.09 -15.52
C MET A 24 -13.76 -2.38 -14.32
N ILE A 25 -14.98 -1.86 -14.34
CA ILE A 25 -16.01 -2.25 -13.38
C ILE A 25 -16.95 -3.19 -14.13
N VAL A 26 -17.07 -4.42 -13.63
CA VAL A 26 -17.78 -5.50 -14.31
C VAL A 26 -18.69 -6.22 -13.32
N PRO A 27 -19.94 -6.54 -13.71
CA PRO A 27 -20.75 -7.47 -12.95
C PRO A 27 -20.09 -8.84 -12.86
N THR A 28 -20.08 -9.45 -11.68
CA THR A 28 -19.47 -10.78 -11.50
C THR A 28 -20.14 -11.86 -12.32
N GLY A 29 -21.43 -11.70 -12.65
CA GLY A 29 -22.16 -12.62 -13.54
C GLY A 29 -21.64 -12.65 -14.98
N LEU A 30 -20.79 -11.67 -15.38
CA LEU A 30 -20.12 -11.64 -16.70
C LEU A 30 -18.67 -12.10 -16.64
N MET A 31 -18.25 -12.68 -15.51
CA MET A 31 -16.90 -13.17 -15.30
C MET A 31 -16.89 -14.69 -15.27
N HIS A 32 -15.87 -15.31 -15.87
CA HIS A 32 -15.67 -16.76 -15.88
C HIS A 32 -14.24 -17.07 -15.49
N HIS A 33 -14.08 -17.95 -14.52
CA HIS A 33 -12.78 -18.44 -14.10
C HIS A 33 -12.34 -19.62 -14.96
N GLU A 34 -11.08 -19.63 -15.35
CA GLU A 34 -10.52 -20.71 -16.17
C GLU A 34 -9.14 -21.10 -15.60
N THR A 35 -8.96 -22.39 -15.35
CA THR A 35 -7.69 -22.97 -14.92
C THR A 35 -7.14 -23.88 -15.99
N ALA A 36 -5.96 -23.54 -16.53
CA ALA A 36 -5.30 -24.37 -17.53
C ALA A 36 -4.64 -25.62 -16.91
N ALA A 37 -4.26 -26.57 -17.74
CA ALA A 37 -3.67 -27.84 -17.32
C ALA A 37 -2.33 -27.66 -16.55
N ASP A 38 -1.62 -26.57 -16.78
CA ASP A 38 -0.39 -26.22 -16.07
C ASP A 38 -0.65 -25.51 -14.72
N GLY A 39 -1.91 -25.38 -14.32
CA GLY A 39 -2.33 -24.68 -13.12
C GLY A 39 -2.33 -23.15 -13.25
N SER A 40 -2.02 -22.57 -14.40
CA SER A 40 -2.20 -21.14 -14.64
C SER A 40 -3.68 -20.79 -14.67
N THR A 41 -4.05 -19.64 -14.09
CA THR A 41 -5.45 -19.20 -14.02
C THR A 41 -5.68 -17.94 -14.82
N ARG A 42 -6.88 -17.82 -15.35
CA ARG A 42 -7.34 -16.69 -16.14
C ARG A 42 -8.74 -16.28 -15.68
N ILE A 43 -9.04 -15.00 -15.79
CA ILE A 43 -10.41 -14.49 -15.70
C ILE A 43 -10.84 -14.05 -17.09
N ARG A 44 -11.98 -14.56 -17.56
CA ARG A 44 -12.61 -14.17 -18.80
C ARG A 44 -13.76 -13.24 -18.46
N VAL A 45 -13.85 -12.14 -19.18
CA VAL A 45 -14.84 -11.09 -18.95
C VAL A 45 -15.61 -10.84 -20.23
N GLU A 46 -16.92 -10.97 -20.17
CA GLU A 46 -17.79 -10.59 -21.26
C GLU A 46 -17.88 -9.06 -21.33
N THR A 47 -17.53 -8.50 -22.47
CA THR A 47 -17.61 -7.07 -22.74
C THR A 47 -18.40 -6.81 -24.01
N PRO A 48 -18.91 -5.58 -24.23
CA PRO A 48 -19.60 -5.26 -25.49
C PRO A 48 -18.76 -5.55 -26.75
N ASP A 49 -17.42 -5.49 -26.61
CA ASP A 49 -16.47 -5.76 -27.70
C ASP A 49 -16.10 -7.24 -27.82
N GLY A 50 -16.77 -8.14 -27.06
CA GLY A 50 -16.51 -9.57 -27.00
C GLY A 50 -15.81 -10.03 -25.73
N MET A 51 -15.41 -11.30 -25.71
CA MET A 51 -14.78 -11.94 -24.56
C MET A 51 -13.31 -11.49 -24.43
N LYS A 52 -12.95 -10.89 -23.30
CA LYS A 52 -11.57 -10.54 -22.96
C LYS A 52 -11.03 -11.50 -21.90
N THR A 53 -9.81 -11.96 -22.07
CA THR A 53 -9.18 -12.94 -21.18
C THR A 53 -7.89 -12.36 -20.58
N TYR A 54 -7.77 -12.46 -19.26
CA TYR A 54 -6.62 -11.96 -18.52
C TYR A 54 -6.03 -13.05 -17.63
N PRO A 55 -4.74 -13.39 -17.79
CA PRO A 55 -4.02 -14.17 -16.77
C PRO A 55 -4.14 -13.50 -15.42
N THR A 56 -4.28 -14.30 -14.33
CA THR A 56 -4.43 -13.75 -12.99
C THR A 56 -3.16 -13.84 -12.18
N THR A 57 -2.89 -12.82 -11.36
CA THR A 57 -1.82 -12.87 -10.36
C THR A 57 -2.27 -13.65 -9.12
N GLU A 58 -1.34 -14.06 -8.27
CA GLU A 58 -1.68 -14.69 -6.97
C GLU A 58 -2.54 -13.78 -6.11
N LEU A 59 -2.24 -12.47 -6.07
CA LEU A 59 -3.04 -11.52 -5.32
C LEU A 59 -4.48 -11.45 -5.81
N PHE A 60 -4.69 -11.44 -7.13
CA PHE A 60 -6.03 -11.48 -7.71
C PHE A 60 -6.78 -12.73 -7.24
N ARG A 61 -6.17 -13.92 -7.35
CA ARG A 61 -6.78 -15.18 -6.88
C ARG A 61 -7.13 -15.14 -5.40
N ARG A 62 -6.23 -14.61 -4.58
CA ARG A 62 -6.46 -14.46 -3.14
C ARG A 62 -7.66 -13.55 -2.86
N GLN A 63 -7.78 -12.43 -3.56
CA GLN A 63 -8.91 -11.51 -3.39
C GLN A 63 -10.22 -12.11 -3.89
N VAL A 64 -10.21 -12.91 -4.96
CA VAL A 64 -11.39 -13.67 -5.40
C VAL A 64 -11.78 -14.70 -4.33
N ALA A 65 -10.83 -15.48 -3.84
CA ALA A 65 -11.07 -16.48 -2.80
C ALA A 65 -11.65 -15.84 -1.53
N ASP A 66 -11.05 -14.74 -1.06
CA ASP A 66 -11.50 -13.99 0.12
C ASP A 66 -12.94 -13.49 -0.07
N LYS A 67 -13.24 -12.93 -1.25
CA LYS A 67 -14.59 -12.45 -1.57
C LYS A 67 -15.63 -13.56 -1.58
N LEU A 68 -15.30 -14.68 -2.17
CA LEU A 68 -16.18 -15.86 -2.26
C LEU A 68 -16.17 -16.71 -0.97
N LYS A 69 -15.43 -16.27 0.06
CA LYS A 69 -15.27 -16.99 1.34
C LYS A 69 -14.71 -18.41 1.16
N ILE A 70 -13.90 -18.61 0.12
CA ILE A 70 -13.17 -19.86 -0.13
C ILE A 70 -11.82 -19.75 0.57
N PRO A 71 -11.48 -20.63 1.54
CA PRO A 71 -10.16 -20.63 2.15
C PRO A 71 -9.07 -20.73 1.08
N PHE A 72 -8.11 -19.80 1.06
CA PHE A 72 -7.13 -19.72 -0.03
C PHE A 72 -6.30 -20.99 -0.18
N ALA A 73 -5.98 -21.68 0.91
CA ALA A 73 -5.30 -22.97 0.85
C ALA A 73 -6.11 -24.03 0.09
N TYR A 74 -7.47 -24.01 0.25
CA TYR A 74 -8.35 -24.91 -0.48
C TYR A 74 -8.51 -24.49 -1.94
N PHE A 75 -8.57 -23.19 -2.21
CA PHE A 75 -8.54 -22.64 -3.58
C PHE A 75 -7.29 -23.14 -4.34
N GLU A 76 -6.11 -22.99 -3.77
CA GLU A 76 -4.84 -23.44 -4.37
C GLU A 76 -4.76 -24.99 -4.49
N ARG A 77 -5.34 -25.70 -3.56
CA ARG A 77 -5.44 -27.18 -3.66
C ARG A 77 -6.31 -27.56 -4.85
N MET A 78 -7.50 -27.01 -5.00
CA MET A 78 -8.36 -27.26 -6.16
C MET A 78 -7.68 -26.88 -7.47
N ARG A 79 -6.97 -25.74 -7.50
CA ARG A 79 -6.20 -25.28 -8.65
C ARG A 79 -5.18 -26.30 -9.14
N ASN A 80 -4.50 -26.94 -8.22
CA ASN A 80 -3.43 -27.89 -8.52
C ASN A 80 -3.93 -29.31 -8.79
N GLU A 81 -4.99 -29.74 -8.11
CA GLU A 81 -5.45 -31.12 -8.10
C GLU A 81 -6.74 -31.34 -8.87
N GLN A 82 -7.62 -30.33 -8.93
CA GLN A 82 -8.99 -30.45 -9.44
C GLN A 82 -9.45 -29.14 -10.14
N ALA A 83 -8.73 -28.73 -11.19
CA ALA A 83 -8.99 -27.49 -11.91
C ALA A 83 -10.48 -27.30 -12.33
N PRO A 84 -11.17 -28.32 -12.89
CA PRO A 84 -12.60 -28.17 -13.25
C PRO A 84 -13.51 -27.95 -12.05
N LEU A 85 -13.13 -28.45 -10.85
CA LEU A 85 -13.87 -28.20 -9.62
C LEU A 85 -13.69 -26.76 -9.16
N LEU A 86 -12.46 -26.24 -9.26
CA LEU A 86 -12.19 -24.83 -8.95
C LEU A 86 -13.01 -23.90 -9.84
N ASP A 87 -12.95 -24.10 -11.14
CA ASP A 87 -13.63 -23.23 -12.11
C ASP A 87 -15.15 -23.23 -11.87
N ARG A 88 -15.74 -24.41 -11.71
CA ARG A 88 -17.15 -24.53 -11.38
C ARG A 88 -17.52 -23.87 -10.04
N ASN A 89 -16.68 -24.04 -9.02
CA ASN A 89 -16.92 -23.47 -7.69
C ASN A 89 -16.89 -21.95 -7.76
N VAL A 90 -15.85 -21.37 -8.37
CA VAL A 90 -15.71 -19.91 -8.52
C VAL A 90 -16.85 -19.33 -9.34
N ASP A 91 -17.15 -19.89 -10.50
CA ASP A 91 -18.23 -19.40 -11.39
C ASP A 91 -19.59 -19.49 -10.71
N THR A 92 -19.87 -20.58 -9.99
CA THR A 92 -21.12 -20.73 -9.25
C THR A 92 -21.34 -19.55 -8.29
N TRP A 93 -20.32 -19.18 -7.51
CA TRP A 93 -20.46 -18.10 -6.54
C TRP A 93 -20.40 -16.71 -7.18
N LEU A 94 -19.63 -16.51 -8.25
CA LEU A 94 -19.63 -15.24 -8.99
C LEU A 94 -21.01 -14.95 -9.63
N HIS A 95 -21.74 -15.99 -10.04
CA HIS A 95 -23.04 -15.88 -10.73
C HIS A 95 -24.24 -15.98 -9.79
N HIS A 96 -24.07 -16.47 -8.56
CA HIS A 96 -25.20 -16.68 -7.64
C HIS A 96 -25.88 -15.35 -7.24
N GLU A 97 -25.09 -14.37 -6.84
CA GLU A 97 -25.55 -13.01 -6.54
C GLU A 97 -24.61 -12.01 -7.25
N PRO A 98 -24.91 -11.69 -8.53
CA PRO A 98 -24.03 -10.80 -9.28
C PRO A 98 -23.92 -9.42 -8.66
N GLU A 99 -22.69 -8.95 -8.47
CA GLU A 99 -22.39 -7.63 -7.97
C GLU A 99 -21.30 -6.95 -8.81
N LEU A 100 -21.22 -5.64 -8.76
CA LEU A 100 -20.18 -4.88 -9.47
C LEU A 100 -18.84 -5.03 -8.76
N ARG A 101 -17.80 -5.36 -9.53
CA ARG A 101 -16.41 -5.44 -9.06
C ARG A 101 -15.46 -4.71 -9.98
N MET A 102 -14.45 -4.09 -9.36
CA MET A 102 -13.34 -3.49 -10.09
C MET A 102 -12.28 -4.55 -10.33
N VAL A 103 -12.01 -4.81 -11.60
CA VAL A 103 -10.85 -5.59 -12.05
C VAL A 103 -9.79 -4.61 -12.50
N ARG A 104 -8.63 -4.63 -11.83
CA ARG A 104 -7.47 -3.82 -12.23
C ARG A 104 -6.49 -4.69 -13.00
N THR A 105 -6.04 -4.20 -14.15
CA THR A 105 -5.04 -4.90 -14.96
C THR A 105 -3.76 -4.09 -15.10
N LEU A 106 -2.67 -4.79 -15.32
CA LEU A 106 -1.37 -4.22 -15.70
C LEU A 106 -0.66 -5.22 -16.62
N ASP A 107 -0.11 -4.74 -17.70
CA ASP A 107 0.60 -5.56 -18.70
C ASP A 107 -0.23 -6.77 -19.18
N GLY A 108 -1.53 -6.55 -19.34
CA GLY A 108 -2.46 -7.61 -19.77
C GLY A 108 -2.82 -8.65 -18.70
N GLN A 109 -2.34 -8.50 -17.46
CA GLN A 109 -2.66 -9.40 -16.34
C GLN A 109 -3.68 -8.77 -15.39
N ALA A 110 -4.66 -9.54 -14.94
CA ALA A 110 -5.55 -9.16 -13.84
C ALA A 110 -4.78 -9.23 -12.51
N ARG A 111 -4.51 -8.06 -11.93
CA ARG A 111 -3.65 -7.92 -10.73
C ARG A 111 -4.42 -7.66 -9.43
N ALA A 112 -5.67 -7.19 -9.53
CA ALA A 112 -6.53 -6.99 -8.35
C ALA A 112 -8.01 -7.13 -8.68
N PHE A 113 -8.75 -7.67 -7.69
CA PHE A 113 -10.19 -7.85 -7.68
C PHE A 113 -10.77 -7.11 -6.46
N LEU A 114 -11.31 -5.93 -6.70
CA LEU A 114 -11.67 -4.97 -5.65
C LEU A 114 -13.16 -4.65 -5.69
N SER A 115 -13.64 -3.96 -4.65
CA SER A 115 -15.00 -3.39 -4.66
C SER A 115 -15.12 -2.34 -5.78
N ASP A 116 -16.31 -2.22 -6.36
CA ASP A 116 -16.70 -1.12 -7.26
C ASP A 116 -16.52 0.26 -6.65
N ARG A 117 -16.58 0.34 -5.31
CA ARG A 117 -16.35 1.57 -4.53
C ARG A 117 -14.88 1.87 -4.26
N TYR A 118 -13.96 1.01 -4.73
CA TYR A 118 -12.53 1.23 -4.54
C TYR A 118 -12.09 2.52 -5.23
N ARG A 119 -11.58 3.47 -4.43
CA ARG A 119 -11.05 4.72 -4.97
C ARG A 119 -9.64 4.50 -5.51
N ARG A 120 -9.46 4.79 -6.76
CA ARG A 120 -8.14 4.76 -7.41
C ARG A 120 -7.32 5.95 -6.93
N LEU A 121 -6.28 5.69 -6.18
CA LEU A 121 -5.21 6.63 -5.84
C LEU A 121 -3.94 6.01 -6.43
N ASP A 122 -3.68 6.33 -7.68
CA ASP A 122 -2.62 5.68 -8.43
C ASP A 122 -1.25 6.22 -8.04
N ASN A 123 -0.23 5.35 -8.14
CA ASN A 123 1.13 5.72 -7.80
C ASN A 123 1.67 6.84 -8.70
N TYR A 124 1.24 6.88 -9.97
CA TYR A 124 1.59 7.94 -10.89
C TYR A 124 1.07 9.29 -10.40
N ASP A 125 -0.23 9.40 -10.12
CA ASP A 125 -0.87 10.64 -9.66
C ASP A 125 -0.28 11.10 -8.32
N LEU A 126 -0.04 10.15 -7.41
CA LEU A 126 0.63 10.43 -6.15
C LEU A 126 2.03 11.01 -6.37
N CYS A 127 2.85 10.38 -7.22
CA CYS A 127 4.21 10.84 -7.48
C CYS A 127 4.24 12.18 -8.20
N GLU A 128 3.34 12.42 -9.16
CA GLU A 128 3.20 13.71 -9.84
C GLU A 128 3.00 14.87 -8.86
N HIS A 129 2.20 14.67 -7.82
CA HIS A 129 1.95 15.68 -6.80
C HIS A 129 3.04 15.77 -5.73
N VAL A 130 3.57 14.62 -5.31
CA VAL A 130 4.46 14.53 -4.13
C VAL A 130 5.92 14.78 -4.47
N LEU A 131 6.42 14.30 -5.62
CA LEU A 131 7.83 14.46 -5.97
C LEU A 131 8.29 15.91 -6.04
N PRO A 132 7.53 16.86 -6.66
CA PRO A 132 7.93 18.27 -6.65
C PRO A 132 8.01 18.87 -5.24
N MET A 133 7.16 18.41 -4.31
CA MET A 133 7.20 18.87 -2.93
C MET A 133 8.46 18.35 -2.21
N LEU A 134 8.75 17.07 -2.39
CA LEU A 134 9.91 16.43 -1.77
C LEU A 134 11.24 17.00 -2.30
N GLN A 135 11.29 17.36 -3.59
CA GLN A 135 12.47 17.99 -4.20
C GLN A 135 12.72 19.41 -3.69
N ARG A 136 11.70 20.11 -3.20
CA ARG A 136 11.84 21.45 -2.60
C ARG A 136 12.36 21.39 -1.16
N LEU A 137 12.35 20.22 -0.52
CA LEU A 137 12.94 20.08 0.81
C LEU A 137 14.45 20.34 0.73
N PRO A 138 15.00 21.18 1.63
CA PRO A 138 16.41 21.50 1.60
C PRO A 138 17.30 20.26 1.73
N ASP A 139 18.22 20.10 0.79
CA ASP A 139 19.19 18.99 0.76
C ASP A 139 18.53 17.59 0.79
N ALA A 140 17.29 17.48 0.31
CA ALA A 140 16.53 16.24 0.32
C ALA A 140 17.27 15.09 -0.38
N ARG A 141 17.38 13.97 0.30
CA ARG A 141 17.94 12.74 -0.25
C ARG A 141 16.89 11.64 -0.26
N PHE A 142 16.74 10.99 -1.40
CA PHE A 142 15.89 9.81 -1.55
C PHE A 142 16.70 8.58 -1.11
N GLU A 143 16.49 8.13 0.12
CA GLU A 143 17.18 6.97 0.69
C GLU A 143 16.64 5.64 0.14
N SER A 144 15.37 5.62 -0.27
CA SER A 144 14.76 4.48 -0.94
C SER A 144 13.60 4.91 -1.81
N THR A 145 13.56 4.38 -3.03
CA THR A 145 12.44 4.45 -3.95
C THR A 145 12.16 3.04 -4.41
N GLU A 146 11.18 2.39 -3.78
CA GLU A 146 10.87 0.99 -4.04
C GLU A 146 9.47 0.86 -4.62
N LEU A 147 9.36 0.22 -5.77
CA LEU A 147 8.12 -0.12 -6.42
C LEU A 147 8.04 -1.63 -6.57
N THR A 148 7.12 -2.23 -5.86
CA THR A 148 6.80 -3.66 -5.92
C THR A 148 5.50 -3.88 -6.68
N PRO A 149 5.13 -5.10 -7.05
CA PRO A 149 3.82 -5.38 -7.68
C PRO A 149 2.63 -4.93 -6.85
N THR A 150 2.78 -4.77 -5.53
CA THR A 150 1.69 -4.45 -4.61
C THR A 150 1.80 -3.11 -3.94
N ARG A 151 3.01 -2.50 -3.87
CA ARG A 151 3.24 -1.28 -3.10
C ARG A 151 4.32 -0.38 -3.69
N LEU A 152 4.10 0.91 -3.52
CA LEU A 152 5.11 1.97 -3.65
C LEU A 152 5.60 2.38 -2.26
N TYR A 153 6.92 2.56 -2.11
CA TYR A 153 7.55 3.17 -0.95
C TYR A 153 8.52 4.25 -1.38
N LEU A 154 8.37 5.44 -0.79
CA LEU A 154 9.32 6.54 -0.92
C LEU A 154 9.83 6.89 0.47
N LYS A 155 11.14 6.87 0.66
CA LYS A 155 11.81 7.32 1.88
C LYS A 155 12.72 8.48 1.54
N VAL A 156 12.41 9.64 2.11
CA VAL A 156 13.15 10.88 1.89
C VAL A 156 13.64 11.41 3.22
N VAL A 157 14.89 11.87 3.24
CA VAL A 157 15.55 12.43 4.42
C VAL A 157 16.07 13.83 4.09
N THR A 158 15.94 14.77 5.01
CA THR A 158 16.54 16.09 4.92
C THR A 158 17.65 16.25 5.98
N PRO A 159 18.93 16.27 5.56
CA PRO A 159 20.06 16.44 6.49
C PRO A 159 20.10 17.80 7.21
N ARG A 160 19.41 18.80 6.69
CA ARG A 160 19.33 20.12 7.34
C ARG A 160 18.66 20.07 8.71
N VAL A 161 17.73 19.16 8.89
CA VAL A 161 17.05 18.96 10.17
C VAL A 161 17.64 17.72 10.81
N GLN A 162 18.67 17.93 11.64
CA GLN A 162 19.38 16.86 12.33
C GLN A 162 19.63 17.22 13.79
N ILE A 163 19.66 16.22 14.64
CA ILE A 163 19.95 16.36 16.05
C ILE A 163 20.85 15.21 16.49
N GLU A 164 21.81 15.52 17.34
CA GLU A 164 22.59 14.52 18.05
C GLU A 164 21.83 14.09 19.31
N ILE A 165 21.49 12.82 19.38
CA ILE A 165 20.76 12.24 20.53
C ILE A 165 21.73 12.01 21.70
N GLN A 166 22.90 11.46 21.40
CA GLN A 166 24.08 11.32 22.27
C GLN A 166 25.34 11.44 21.40
N PRO A 167 26.53 11.64 21.99
CA PRO A 167 27.75 11.80 21.22
C PRO A 167 27.93 10.74 20.13
N GLY A 168 28.01 11.18 18.89
CA GLY A 168 28.14 10.33 17.70
C GLY A 168 26.82 9.74 17.15
N ASP A 169 25.69 9.87 17.85
CA ASP A 169 24.39 9.35 17.42
C ASP A 169 23.52 10.43 16.79
N ILE A 170 23.77 10.68 15.51
CA ILE A 170 23.06 11.71 14.74
C ILE A 170 21.81 11.08 14.11
N VAL A 171 20.67 11.76 14.29
CA VAL A 171 19.41 11.46 13.62
C VAL A 171 19.02 12.61 12.71
N GLN A 172 18.37 12.30 11.60
CA GLN A 172 17.90 13.25 10.59
C GLN A 172 16.38 13.12 10.40
N ALA A 173 15.73 14.24 10.14
CA ALA A 173 14.31 14.26 9.82
C ALA A 173 14.06 13.72 8.42
N GLY A 174 12.91 13.10 8.25
CA GLY A 174 12.48 12.62 6.95
C GLY A 174 11.00 12.30 6.90
N VAL A 175 10.59 11.72 5.81
CA VAL A 175 9.21 11.27 5.56
C VAL A 175 9.22 9.95 4.82
N VAL A 176 8.29 9.08 5.18
CA VAL A 176 7.96 7.86 4.43
C VAL A 176 6.58 8.01 3.83
N ILE A 177 6.49 7.76 2.54
CA ILE A 177 5.23 7.72 1.80
C ILE A 177 5.07 6.31 1.25
N SER A 178 3.92 5.72 1.46
CA SER A 178 3.59 4.41 0.89
C SER A 178 2.19 4.38 0.33
N ASN A 179 2.01 3.65 -0.75
CA ASN A 179 0.71 3.47 -1.41
C ASN A 179 0.56 2.05 -1.97
N SER A 180 -0.69 1.60 -2.10
CA SER A 180 -1.03 0.35 -2.79
C SER A 180 -2.17 0.59 -3.76
N GLU A 181 -1.96 0.29 -5.03
CA GLU A 181 -3.01 0.35 -6.06
C GLU A 181 -3.90 -0.89 -6.10
N VAL A 182 -3.53 -1.92 -5.38
CA VAL A 182 -4.14 -3.27 -5.47
C VAL A 182 -4.82 -3.70 -4.16
N GLY A 183 -5.17 -2.74 -3.30
CA GLY A 183 -5.89 -3.02 -2.05
C GLY A 183 -5.05 -3.65 -0.93
N GLN A 184 -3.72 -3.67 -1.06
CA GLN A 184 -2.81 -4.24 -0.04
C GLN A 184 -2.31 -3.22 0.99
N GLY A 185 -3.00 -2.11 1.11
CA GLY A 185 -2.68 -1.08 2.10
C GLY A 185 -3.29 0.27 1.76
N THR A 186 -3.21 1.17 2.72
CA THR A 186 -3.68 2.55 2.58
C THR A 186 -2.57 3.43 2.02
N LEU A 187 -2.93 4.54 1.38
CA LEU A 187 -2.00 5.63 1.19
C LEU A 187 -1.63 6.21 2.57
N SER A 188 -0.35 6.26 2.84
CA SER A 188 0.19 6.67 4.14
C SER A 188 1.36 7.63 3.96
N VAL A 189 1.33 8.70 4.73
CA VAL A 189 2.43 9.67 4.86
C VAL A 189 2.81 9.75 6.33
N GLN A 190 4.06 9.46 6.65
CA GLN A 190 4.51 9.31 8.04
C GLN A 190 5.85 10.03 8.25
N PRO A 191 6.01 10.81 9.32
CA PRO A 191 7.30 11.32 9.72
C PRO A 191 8.30 10.20 10.00
N LEU A 192 9.53 10.43 9.57
CA LEU A 192 10.64 9.51 9.73
C LEU A 192 11.76 10.18 10.54
N VAL A 193 12.28 9.50 11.52
CA VAL A 193 13.56 9.83 12.15
C VAL A 193 14.60 8.83 11.67
N TYR A 194 15.51 9.30 10.85
CA TYR A 194 16.53 8.47 10.23
C TYR A 194 17.83 8.52 11.04
N ARG A 195 18.27 7.39 11.55
CA ARG A 195 19.47 7.27 12.39
C ARG A 195 20.66 6.88 11.54
N LEU A 196 21.73 7.70 11.57
CA LEU A 196 22.89 7.50 10.69
C LEU A 196 23.74 6.29 11.08
N ILE A 197 23.87 5.98 12.36
CA ILE A 197 24.73 4.89 12.84
C ILE A 197 24.30 3.54 12.30
N CYS A 198 23.01 3.24 12.33
CA CYS A 198 22.47 1.97 11.87
C CYS A 198 21.73 2.06 10.52
N ARG A 199 21.64 3.26 9.93
CA ARG A 199 20.88 3.55 8.71
C ARG A 199 19.45 3.04 8.75
N ASN A 200 18.88 2.96 9.94
CA ASN A 200 17.49 2.59 10.18
C ASN A 200 16.64 3.84 10.41
N GLY A 201 15.36 3.73 10.15
CA GLY A 201 14.41 4.82 10.40
C GLY A 201 13.35 4.40 11.41
N LEU A 202 13.07 5.27 12.38
CA LEU A 202 11.92 5.17 13.26
C LEU A 202 10.78 5.99 12.67
N ILE A 203 9.63 5.37 12.48
CA ILE A 203 8.42 6.02 11.99
C ILE A 203 7.63 6.53 13.19
N ALA A 204 7.36 7.85 13.23
CA ALA A 204 6.52 8.44 14.26
C ALA A 204 5.04 8.31 13.90
N ALA A 205 4.40 7.25 14.37
CA ALA A 205 3.02 6.92 14.02
C ALA A 205 1.98 7.93 14.54
N ASP A 206 2.29 8.67 15.59
CA ASP A 206 1.36 9.64 16.23
C ASP A 206 0.97 10.80 15.29
N ARG A 207 1.73 11.04 14.22
CA ARG A 207 1.49 12.11 13.24
C ARG A 207 1.32 11.58 11.82
N ALA A 208 1.05 10.29 11.68
CA ALA A 208 0.82 9.67 10.40
C ALA A 208 -0.53 10.09 9.81
N MET A 209 -0.53 10.45 8.54
CA MET A 209 -1.76 10.56 7.75
C MET A 209 -1.98 9.25 7.00
N ARG A 210 -3.19 8.74 7.08
CA ARG A 210 -3.61 7.54 6.34
C ARG A 210 -4.93 7.82 5.63
N LYS A 211 -5.01 7.41 4.38
CA LYS A 211 -6.27 7.44 3.61
C LYS A 211 -6.53 6.05 3.05
N THR A 212 -7.70 5.51 3.36
CA THR A 212 -8.18 4.27 2.77
C THR A 212 -8.66 4.53 1.34
N HIS A 213 -8.52 3.54 0.48
CA HIS A 213 -9.01 3.58 -0.91
C HIS A 213 -10.52 3.32 -1.00
N VAL A 214 -11.29 3.75 -0.02
CA VAL A 214 -12.74 3.61 -0.04
C VAL A 214 -13.34 4.91 -0.55
N GLY A 215 -13.97 4.87 -1.70
CA GLY A 215 -14.55 6.03 -2.38
C GLY A 215 -15.83 6.56 -1.77
N ARG A 216 -16.50 5.79 -0.90
CA ARG A 216 -17.73 6.18 -0.21
C ARG A 216 -17.79 5.52 1.17
N MET A 217 -18.01 6.34 2.19
CA MET A 217 -18.65 5.85 3.40
C MET A 217 -20.17 5.91 3.15
N SER A 218 -20.78 4.77 2.88
CA SER A 218 -22.21 4.66 3.09
C SER A 218 -22.39 4.15 4.52
N ASP A 219 -23.01 4.95 5.38
CA ASP A 219 -23.67 4.39 6.52
C ASP A 219 -24.62 3.30 6.03
N ALA A 220 -24.53 2.13 6.63
CA ALA A 220 -25.21 0.91 6.19
C ALA A 220 -26.74 0.94 6.35
N SER A 221 -27.35 2.10 6.33
CA SER A 221 -28.79 2.29 6.60
C SER A 221 -29.55 3.19 5.62
N SER A 222 -28.93 3.65 4.52
CA SER A 222 -29.70 4.43 3.52
C SER A 222 -29.52 3.86 2.13
N ASP A 223 -30.63 3.52 1.49
CA ASP A 223 -30.76 3.18 0.06
C ASP A 223 -30.42 4.35 -0.87
N GLU A 224 -29.89 5.45 -0.37
CA GLU A 224 -29.45 6.61 -1.14
C GLU A 224 -28.05 6.40 -1.67
N VAL A 225 -27.97 6.01 -2.95
CA VAL A 225 -26.72 6.03 -3.72
C VAL A 225 -26.33 7.49 -3.95
N THR A 226 -25.49 8.05 -3.08
CA THR A 226 -24.93 9.39 -3.29
C THR A 226 -23.92 9.33 -4.42
N VAL A 227 -24.32 9.72 -5.62
CA VAL A 227 -23.44 9.80 -6.79
C VAL A 227 -22.72 11.15 -6.76
N PHE A 228 -21.46 11.14 -6.33
CA PHE A 228 -20.61 12.32 -6.54
C PHE A 228 -20.20 12.44 -8.00
N ARG A 229 -20.22 13.65 -8.52
CA ARG A 229 -19.74 13.96 -9.88
C ARG A 229 -18.20 13.88 -9.92
N ASP A 230 -17.64 13.68 -11.08
CA ASP A 230 -16.18 13.57 -11.29
C ASP A 230 -15.43 14.81 -10.81
N ASP A 231 -15.99 15.99 -10.97
CA ASP A 231 -15.41 17.26 -10.49
C ASP A 231 -15.33 17.31 -8.96
N THR A 232 -16.33 16.79 -8.25
CA THR A 232 -16.32 16.65 -6.78
C THR A 232 -15.21 15.68 -6.33
N LEU A 233 -15.06 14.55 -7.00
CA LEU A 233 -14.02 13.59 -6.71
C LEU A 233 -12.62 14.15 -6.97
N GLN A 234 -12.44 14.90 -8.05
CA GLN A 234 -11.19 15.61 -8.36
C GLN A 234 -10.86 16.68 -7.31
N ALA A 235 -11.87 17.46 -6.86
CA ALA A 235 -11.68 18.45 -5.81
C ALA A 235 -11.26 17.82 -4.49
N GLU A 236 -11.84 16.65 -4.14
CA GLU A 236 -11.46 15.89 -2.96
C GLU A 236 -10.04 15.35 -3.07
N ASP A 237 -9.61 14.86 -4.25
CA ASP A 237 -8.23 14.42 -4.47
C ASP A 237 -7.25 15.59 -4.34
N LYS A 238 -7.58 16.74 -4.92
CA LYS A 238 -6.77 17.95 -4.76
C LYS A 238 -6.64 18.35 -3.29
N ALA A 239 -7.74 18.38 -2.55
CA ALA A 239 -7.74 18.68 -1.11
C ALA A 239 -6.90 17.66 -0.33
N PHE A 240 -6.96 16.39 -0.73
CA PHE A 240 -6.13 15.34 -0.14
C PHE A 240 -4.64 15.57 -0.39
N PHE A 241 -4.23 15.88 -1.62
CA PHE A 241 -2.82 16.15 -1.93
C PHE A 241 -2.30 17.42 -1.25
N LEU A 242 -3.14 18.43 -1.02
CA LEU A 242 -2.78 19.57 -0.18
C LEU A 242 -2.51 19.14 1.27
N LYS A 243 -3.32 18.25 1.82
CA LYS A 243 -3.06 17.67 3.15
C LYS A 243 -1.77 16.84 3.18
N VAL A 244 -1.45 16.11 2.11
CA VAL A 244 -0.16 15.41 1.99
C VAL A 244 0.99 16.40 2.09
N ARG A 245 0.91 17.53 1.37
CA ARG A 245 1.91 18.61 1.45
C ARG A 245 2.09 19.08 2.89
N ASP A 246 0.98 19.44 3.55
CA ASP A 246 1.03 19.97 4.92
C ASP A 246 1.65 18.97 5.90
N VAL A 247 1.38 17.67 5.73
CA VAL A 247 1.99 16.61 6.54
C VAL A 247 3.48 16.42 6.23
N VAL A 248 3.88 16.51 4.96
CA VAL A 248 5.29 16.46 4.56
C VAL A 248 6.06 17.64 5.19
N GLU A 249 5.54 18.86 5.07
CA GLU A 249 6.13 20.05 5.68
C GLU A 249 6.22 19.93 7.20
N ALA A 250 5.15 19.48 7.85
CA ALA A 250 5.16 19.25 9.31
C ALA A 250 6.14 18.16 9.73
N ALA A 251 6.27 17.08 8.94
CA ALA A 251 7.16 15.97 9.25
C ALA A 251 8.64 16.36 9.27
N VAL A 252 9.02 17.32 8.44
CA VAL A 252 10.40 17.81 8.35
C VAL A 252 10.61 19.14 9.08
N SER A 253 9.58 19.64 9.79
CA SER A 253 9.73 20.86 10.60
C SER A 253 10.64 20.61 11.80
N GLU A 254 11.52 21.58 12.08
CA GLU A 254 12.46 21.50 13.21
C GLU A 254 11.74 21.27 14.54
N ALA A 255 10.62 21.98 14.77
CA ALA A 255 9.84 21.84 16.01
C ALA A 255 9.29 20.43 16.22
N THR A 256 8.74 19.82 15.16
CA THR A 256 8.25 18.42 15.22
C THR A 256 9.40 17.45 15.47
N PHE A 257 10.51 17.66 14.80
CA PHE A 257 11.67 16.79 14.91
C PHE A 257 12.31 16.88 16.30
N GLN A 258 12.45 18.08 16.87
CA GLN A 258 12.94 18.27 18.24
C GLN A 258 12.07 17.55 19.27
N GLN A 259 10.73 17.58 19.14
CA GLN A 259 9.84 16.86 20.04
C GLN A 259 10.06 15.34 19.99
N ILE A 260 10.30 14.79 18.80
CA ILE A 260 10.57 13.36 18.63
C ILE A 260 11.95 13.03 19.22
N ALA A 261 12.97 13.82 18.92
CA ALA A 261 14.31 13.65 19.45
C ALA A 261 14.34 13.72 20.99
N GLU A 262 13.57 14.62 21.58
CA GLU A 262 13.43 14.71 23.03
C GLU A 262 12.76 13.46 23.63
N LYS A 263 11.71 12.93 22.98
CA LYS A 263 11.15 11.62 23.37
C LYS A 263 12.21 10.52 23.32
N MET A 264 13.03 10.47 22.25
CA MET A 264 14.14 9.51 22.15
C MET A 264 15.15 9.68 23.29
N ARG A 265 15.58 10.91 23.60
CA ARG A 265 16.50 11.18 24.73
C ARG A 265 15.93 10.71 26.06
N ARG A 266 14.64 10.94 26.32
CA ARG A 266 13.97 10.49 27.56
C ARG A 266 13.90 8.98 27.72
N THR A 267 13.92 8.22 26.62
CA THR A 267 13.93 6.76 26.68
C THR A 267 15.32 6.18 26.85
N MET A 268 16.35 6.97 26.66
CA MET A 268 17.73 6.53 26.85
C MET A 268 18.01 6.22 28.33
N GLY A 269 18.69 5.12 28.56
CA GLY A 269 18.99 4.65 29.93
C GLY A 269 17.81 3.96 30.62
N ILE A 270 16.62 3.92 30.03
CA ILE A 270 15.52 3.10 30.53
C ILE A 270 15.84 1.64 30.20
N ARG A 271 16.19 0.87 31.22
CA ARG A 271 16.37 -0.57 31.06
C ARG A 271 15.02 -1.27 30.99
N LEU A 272 14.85 -2.19 30.03
CA LEU A 272 13.70 -3.07 30.00
C LEU A 272 13.68 -3.89 31.29
N LYS A 273 12.57 -3.81 32.02
CA LYS A 273 12.35 -4.65 33.22
C LYS A 273 11.77 -5.98 32.76
N GLY A 274 12.45 -7.09 33.12
CA GLY A 274 12.00 -8.44 32.79
C GLY A 274 12.63 -9.01 31.54
N ASP A 275 11.98 -10.03 30.97
CA ASP A 275 12.44 -10.70 29.75
C ASP A 275 12.25 -9.80 28.51
N PRO A 276 13.33 -9.42 27.82
CA PRO A 276 13.26 -8.60 26.64
C PRO A 276 12.47 -9.26 25.49
N VAL A 277 12.57 -10.57 25.33
CA VAL A 277 11.87 -11.33 24.28
C VAL A 277 10.37 -11.21 24.48
N ARG A 278 9.89 -11.46 25.71
CA ARG A 278 8.49 -11.32 26.07
C ARG A 278 7.99 -9.88 25.90
N THR A 279 8.83 -8.90 26.21
CA THR A 279 8.49 -7.49 25.98
C THR A 279 8.29 -7.18 24.50
N ILE A 280 9.16 -7.70 23.62
CA ILE A 280 9.03 -7.54 22.17
C ILE A 280 7.78 -8.25 21.64
N GLU A 281 7.42 -9.42 22.16
CA GLU A 281 6.18 -10.11 21.79
C GLU A 281 4.94 -9.25 22.14
N VAL A 282 4.90 -8.70 23.36
CA VAL A 282 3.80 -7.83 23.81
C VAL A 282 3.72 -6.56 22.95
N VAL A 283 4.85 -5.90 22.71
CA VAL A 283 4.95 -4.74 21.84
C VAL A 283 4.55 -5.09 20.41
N GLY A 284 5.05 -6.21 19.88
CA GLY A 284 4.73 -6.71 18.56
C GLY A 284 3.24 -6.97 18.37
N THR A 285 2.58 -7.51 19.38
CA THR A 285 1.13 -7.74 19.36
C THR A 285 0.35 -6.43 19.47
N ARG A 286 0.76 -5.54 20.38
CA ARG A 286 0.09 -4.24 20.61
C ARG A 286 0.18 -3.31 19.40
N TYR A 287 1.30 -3.31 18.70
CA TYR A 287 1.57 -2.44 17.54
C TYR A 287 1.44 -3.17 16.21
N LEU A 288 0.92 -4.41 16.20
CA LEU A 288 0.67 -5.23 15.01
C LEU A 288 1.92 -5.40 14.12
N LEU A 289 3.08 -5.58 14.76
CA LEU A 289 4.34 -5.81 14.04
C LEU A 289 4.30 -7.18 13.36
N ASN A 290 4.77 -7.22 12.11
CA ASN A 290 4.93 -8.48 11.39
C ASN A 290 6.15 -9.27 11.91
N GLU A 291 6.30 -10.54 11.48
CA GLU A 291 7.38 -11.42 11.93
C GLU A 291 8.78 -10.87 11.61
N GLY A 292 8.95 -10.21 10.44
CA GLY A 292 10.21 -9.61 10.04
C GLY A 292 10.61 -8.45 10.94
N GLU A 293 9.65 -7.61 11.33
CA GLU A 293 9.85 -6.49 12.25
C GLU A 293 10.16 -6.99 13.67
N ARG A 294 9.45 -8.01 14.15
CA ARG A 294 9.72 -8.64 15.45
C ARG A 294 11.12 -9.28 15.50
N SER A 295 11.47 -10.04 14.45
CA SER A 295 12.80 -10.64 14.31
C SER A 295 13.90 -9.59 14.21
N GLY A 296 13.63 -8.45 13.56
CA GLY A 296 14.53 -7.30 13.52
C GLY A 296 14.80 -6.73 14.91
N LEU A 297 13.76 -6.53 15.72
CA LEU A 297 13.89 -6.05 17.10
C LEU A 297 14.67 -7.05 17.98
N LEU A 298 14.42 -8.35 17.83
CA LEU A 298 15.11 -9.39 18.59
C LEU A 298 16.62 -9.49 18.29
N ARG A 299 17.04 -9.14 17.06
CA ARG A 299 18.47 -9.14 16.68
C ARG A 299 19.27 -8.00 17.27
N HIS A 300 18.62 -7.00 17.82
CA HIS A 300 19.24 -5.80 18.40
C HIS A 300 19.18 -5.78 19.94
N LEU A 301 18.75 -6.89 20.57
CA LEU A 301 18.87 -7.15 21.98
C LEU A 301 20.24 -7.73 22.34
#